data_0f196aa3d118391afae91f9a9c926d12
#
_entry.id   0f196aa3d118391afae91f9a9c926d12
#
_cell.length_a   1.000
_cell.length_b   1.000
_cell.length_c   1.000
_cell.angle_alpha   90.00
_cell.angle_beta   90.00
_cell.angle_gamma   90.00
#
_symmetry.space_group_name_H-M   'P 1'
#
loop_
_entity.id
_entity.type
_entity.pdbx_description
1 polymer ?
#
loop_
_entity_poly.entity_id
_entity_poly.type
_entity_poly.pdbx_seq_one_letter_code
_entity_poly.pdbx_strand_id
1 'polypeptide(L)'
;MICGGDEIGRTQRGNNNAYCQDNELSWYDWKLDRSSRDLFAFVQRLIALRREHPVLRRRRFFQGGRIWGSEVKDLAWFRPDGKEMTEDDWNKGYVRCLGLRLAGDAIEEKDEKGRRIIGDTLLILLNAHHEALPFIMPAHKRGVRWEPLLETVAKEEGKAPGLFKGGDSLNLEARSLAVFRLLA
;
A
#
# COMPACT_ATOMS: atom_id res chain seq x y z
N MET A 1 -4.38 11.92 -4.17
CA MET A 1 -3.90 13.00 -5.06
C MET A 1 -2.77 13.69 -4.32
N ILE A 2 -1.65 13.93 -4.98
CA ILE A 2 -0.49 14.64 -4.44
C ILE A 2 -0.41 15.95 -5.19
N CYS A 3 -0.32 17.09 -4.49
CA CYS A 3 -0.11 18.39 -5.10
C CYS A 3 1.39 18.61 -5.34
N GLY A 4 1.76 19.40 -6.35
CA GLY A 4 3.17 19.73 -6.58
C GLY A 4 3.79 20.37 -5.35
N GLY A 5 4.94 19.87 -4.91
CA GLY A 5 5.65 20.26 -3.70
C GLY A 5 5.37 19.40 -2.47
N ASP A 6 4.28 18.59 -2.46
CA ASP A 6 4.02 17.67 -1.34
C ASP A 6 5.15 16.64 -1.22
N GLU A 7 5.75 16.24 -2.35
CA GLU A 7 6.87 15.29 -2.42
C GLU A 7 8.15 15.79 -1.75
N ILE A 8 8.26 17.08 -1.49
CA ILE A 8 9.40 17.69 -0.78
C ILE A 8 8.99 18.32 0.56
N GLY A 9 7.72 18.09 0.97
CA GLY A 9 7.20 18.63 2.21
C GLY A 9 6.95 20.13 2.21
N ARG A 10 6.58 20.71 1.04
CA ARG A 10 6.25 22.13 0.93
C ARG A 10 5.20 22.56 1.96
N THR A 11 5.38 23.73 2.52
CA THR A 11 4.40 24.34 3.44
C THR A 11 3.97 25.72 2.97
N GLN A 12 2.72 26.06 3.15
CA GLN A 12 2.18 27.40 2.98
C GLN A 12 2.02 28.11 4.34
N ARG A 13 2.71 27.66 5.39
CA ARG A 13 2.71 28.22 6.74
C ARG A 13 1.29 28.41 7.31
N GLY A 14 0.38 27.47 7.02
CA GLY A 14 -1.00 27.49 7.48
C GLY A 14 -1.96 28.30 6.60
N ASN A 15 -1.49 28.94 5.54
CA ASN A 15 -2.37 29.60 4.58
C ASN A 15 -3.02 28.53 3.67
N ASN A 16 -4.33 28.38 3.72
CA ASN A 16 -5.08 27.41 2.93
C ASN A 16 -5.46 27.91 1.52
N ASN A 17 -5.19 29.19 1.22
CA ASN A 17 -5.47 29.79 -0.08
C ASN A 17 -4.37 30.81 -0.44
N ALA A 18 -3.36 30.34 -1.13
CA ALA A 18 -2.26 31.16 -1.62
C ALA A 18 -2.54 31.81 -3.00
N TYR A 19 -3.80 31.96 -3.38
CA TYR A 19 -4.18 32.58 -4.64
C TYR A 19 -3.66 34.01 -4.71
N CYS A 20 -3.06 34.36 -5.84
CA CYS A 20 -2.42 35.68 -6.08
C CYS A 20 -1.25 36.01 -5.14
N GLN A 21 -0.69 35.05 -4.40
CA GLN A 21 0.47 35.24 -3.53
C GLN A 21 1.74 34.86 -4.29
N ASP A 22 2.42 35.85 -4.89
CA ASP A 22 3.73 35.65 -5.52
C ASP A 22 4.84 35.99 -4.53
N ASN A 23 5.00 35.15 -3.51
CA ASN A 23 5.97 35.30 -2.44
C ASN A 23 6.35 33.93 -1.85
N GLU A 24 7.07 33.92 -0.75
CA GLU A 24 7.58 32.73 -0.05
C GLU A 24 6.49 31.73 0.37
N LEU A 25 5.21 32.15 0.44
CA LEU A 25 4.09 31.22 0.72
C LEU A 25 3.82 30.28 -0.46
N SER A 26 4.10 30.74 -1.68
CA SER A 26 3.82 29.99 -2.91
C SER A 26 5.08 29.42 -3.56
N TRP A 27 6.24 29.99 -3.28
CA TRP A 27 7.49 29.57 -3.91
C TRP A 27 7.95 28.22 -3.37
N TYR A 28 8.69 27.48 -4.19
CA TYR A 28 9.36 26.25 -3.80
C TYR A 28 10.78 26.55 -3.34
N ASP A 29 11.16 26.07 -2.15
CA ASP A 29 12.55 26.04 -1.73
C ASP A 29 13.21 24.77 -2.27
N TRP A 30 14.12 24.95 -3.23
CA TRP A 30 14.88 23.85 -3.83
C TRP A 30 16.14 23.46 -3.04
N LYS A 31 16.43 24.16 -1.94
CA LYS A 31 17.47 23.76 -0.99
C LYS A 31 16.93 22.74 -0.01
N LEU A 32 16.73 21.53 -0.51
CA LEU A 32 16.15 20.44 0.28
C LEU A 32 17.08 20.07 1.44
N ASP A 33 16.55 20.06 2.65
CA ASP A 33 17.19 19.46 3.81
C ASP A 33 17.17 17.92 3.73
N ARG A 34 17.70 17.25 4.75
CA ARG A 34 17.73 15.78 4.79
C ARG A 34 16.33 15.19 4.78
N SER A 35 15.42 15.74 5.59
CA SER A 35 14.04 15.24 5.71
C SER A 35 13.29 15.34 4.38
N SER A 36 13.39 16.48 3.70
CA SER A 36 12.77 16.71 2.39
C SER A 36 13.33 15.76 1.31
N ARG A 37 14.66 15.50 1.33
CA ARG A 37 15.26 14.53 0.40
C ARG A 37 14.79 13.10 0.68
N ASP A 38 14.70 12.72 1.94
CA ASP A 38 14.22 11.37 2.33
C ASP A 38 12.75 11.19 1.91
N LEU A 39 11.90 12.20 2.13
CA LEU A 39 10.51 12.21 1.67
C LEU A 39 10.43 12.12 0.15
N PHE A 40 11.25 12.90 -0.57
CA PHE A 40 11.28 12.87 -2.03
C PHE A 40 11.66 11.48 -2.57
N ALA A 41 12.70 10.86 -2.01
CA ALA A 41 13.10 9.51 -2.37
C ALA A 41 11.99 8.48 -2.06
N PHE A 42 11.29 8.63 -0.94
CA PHE A 42 10.16 7.78 -0.60
C PHE A 42 9.00 7.93 -1.60
N VAL A 43 8.64 9.15 -1.98
CA VAL A 43 7.61 9.41 -3.00
C VAL A 43 7.99 8.83 -4.36
N GLN A 44 9.28 8.95 -4.75
CA GLN A 44 9.77 8.30 -5.98
C GLN A 44 9.57 6.77 -5.94
N ARG A 45 9.87 6.13 -4.80
CA ARG A 45 9.64 4.68 -4.62
C ARG A 45 8.15 4.31 -4.73
N LEU A 46 7.26 5.13 -4.15
CA LEU A 46 5.81 4.91 -4.26
C LEU A 46 5.32 5.02 -5.70
N ILE A 47 5.82 5.99 -6.45
CA ILE A 47 5.51 6.16 -7.88
C ILE A 47 6.01 4.95 -8.69
N ALA A 48 7.23 4.49 -8.43
CA ALA A 48 7.80 3.31 -9.06
C ALA A 48 6.95 2.07 -8.76
N LEU A 49 6.64 1.81 -7.49
CA LEU A 49 5.77 0.71 -7.05
C LEU A 49 4.43 0.73 -7.79
N ARG A 50 3.79 1.90 -7.87
CA ARG A 50 2.52 2.05 -8.59
C ARG A 50 2.67 1.78 -10.09
N ARG A 51 3.80 2.14 -10.70
CA ARG A 51 4.06 1.94 -12.14
C ARG A 51 4.36 0.48 -12.45
N GLU A 52 5.09 -0.21 -11.59
CA GLU A 52 5.50 -1.60 -11.75
C GLU A 52 4.34 -2.59 -11.55
N HIS A 53 3.36 -2.23 -10.70
CA HIS A 53 2.24 -3.12 -10.37
C HIS A 53 0.92 -2.64 -11.02
N PRO A 54 0.50 -3.25 -12.15
CA PRO A 54 -0.72 -2.87 -12.87
C PRO A 54 -1.98 -2.90 -12.00
N VAL A 55 -2.03 -3.77 -10.99
CA VAL A 55 -3.17 -3.88 -10.06
C VAL A 55 -3.46 -2.56 -9.32
N LEU A 56 -2.45 -1.68 -9.14
CA LEU A 56 -2.59 -0.36 -8.54
C LEU A 56 -3.05 0.73 -9.54
N ARG A 57 -3.23 0.37 -10.82
CA ARG A 57 -3.58 1.30 -11.91
C ARG A 57 -4.78 0.85 -12.72
N ARG A 58 -5.64 -0.01 -12.15
CA ARG A 58 -6.86 -0.49 -12.80
C ARG A 58 -7.75 0.69 -13.20
N ARG A 59 -8.40 0.57 -14.36
CA ARG A 59 -9.42 1.50 -14.83
C ARG A 59 -10.80 1.17 -14.29
N ARG A 60 -11.03 -0.11 -13.97
CA ARG A 60 -12.29 -0.61 -13.39
C ARG A 60 -12.19 -0.70 -11.88
N PHE A 61 -13.27 -0.42 -11.20
CA PHE A 61 -13.36 -0.63 -9.75
C PHE A 61 -13.25 -2.10 -9.38
N PHE A 62 -12.70 -2.36 -8.21
CA PHE A 62 -12.76 -3.68 -7.61
C PHE A 62 -14.20 -3.97 -7.19
N GLN A 63 -14.63 -5.21 -7.38
CA GLN A 63 -16.01 -5.62 -7.07
C GLN A 63 -16.09 -6.44 -5.77
N GLY A 64 -14.97 -6.90 -5.22
CA GLY A 64 -14.95 -7.82 -4.09
C GLY A 64 -15.52 -9.19 -4.41
N GLY A 65 -15.78 -9.44 -5.70
CA GLY A 65 -16.36 -10.69 -6.21
C GLY A 65 -15.30 -11.72 -6.58
N ARG A 66 -15.72 -12.99 -6.71
CA ARG A 66 -14.86 -14.06 -7.23
C ARG A 66 -14.56 -13.83 -8.70
N ILE A 67 -13.30 -14.05 -9.07
CA ILE A 67 -12.86 -14.01 -10.46
C ILE A 67 -13.45 -15.22 -11.20
N TRP A 68 -13.93 -15.01 -12.40
CA TRP A 68 -14.49 -16.09 -13.22
C TRP A 68 -13.47 -17.24 -13.39
N GLY A 69 -13.83 -18.44 -13.00
CA GLY A 69 -12.96 -19.63 -13.02
C GLY A 69 -11.93 -19.71 -11.88
N SER A 70 -12.05 -18.90 -10.83
CA SER A 70 -11.17 -18.93 -9.65
C SER A 70 -11.96 -18.74 -8.36
N GLU A 71 -11.47 -19.36 -7.29
CA GLU A 71 -11.98 -19.12 -5.92
C GLU A 71 -11.44 -17.80 -5.32
N VAL A 72 -10.52 -17.12 -6.01
CA VAL A 72 -9.88 -15.90 -5.54
C VAL A 72 -10.76 -14.69 -5.86
N LYS A 73 -11.01 -13.82 -4.87
CA LYS A 73 -11.64 -12.52 -5.08
C LYS A 73 -10.63 -11.52 -5.66
N ASP A 74 -11.07 -10.59 -6.49
CA ASP A 74 -10.22 -9.51 -7.03
C ASP A 74 -9.72 -8.57 -5.93
N LEU A 75 -10.52 -8.44 -4.85
CA LEU A 75 -10.25 -7.68 -3.64
C LEU A 75 -10.68 -8.49 -2.42
N ALA A 76 -9.85 -8.55 -1.39
CA ALA A 76 -10.22 -9.14 -0.11
C ALA A 76 -9.65 -8.32 1.06
N TRP A 77 -10.44 -8.15 2.11
CA TRP A 77 -10.09 -7.44 3.32
C TRP A 77 -9.83 -8.42 4.45
N PHE A 78 -8.80 -8.17 5.25
CA PHE A 78 -8.37 -9.07 6.32
C PHE A 78 -8.30 -8.36 7.66
N ARG A 79 -8.67 -9.10 8.70
CA ARG A 79 -8.44 -8.74 10.09
C ARG A 79 -6.99 -9.03 10.48
N PRO A 80 -6.52 -8.49 11.61
CA PRO A 80 -5.18 -8.79 12.15
C PRO A 80 -4.92 -10.29 12.39
N ASP A 81 -5.98 -11.11 12.62
CA ASP A 81 -5.85 -12.56 12.76
C ASP A 81 -5.69 -13.31 11.42
N GLY A 82 -5.54 -12.62 10.31
CA GLY A 82 -5.35 -13.16 8.98
C GLY A 82 -6.62 -13.71 8.32
N LYS A 83 -7.79 -13.61 8.97
CA LYS A 83 -9.07 -14.02 8.40
C LYS A 83 -9.73 -12.87 7.65
N GLU A 84 -10.54 -13.22 6.66
CA GLU A 84 -11.29 -12.23 5.89
C GLU A 84 -12.31 -11.50 6.79
N MET A 85 -12.48 -10.20 6.57
CA MET A 85 -13.45 -9.37 7.29
C MET A 85 -14.87 -9.77 6.94
N THR A 86 -15.72 -9.78 7.94
CA THR A 86 -17.17 -9.96 7.82
C THR A 86 -17.89 -8.63 7.90
N GLU A 87 -19.21 -8.60 7.59
CA GLU A 87 -20.02 -7.38 7.76
C GLU A 87 -20.02 -6.88 9.21
N ASP A 88 -20.04 -7.78 10.19
CA ASP A 88 -19.98 -7.42 11.60
C ASP A 88 -18.65 -6.74 11.96
N ASP A 89 -17.56 -7.15 11.32
CA ASP A 89 -16.25 -6.54 11.58
C ASP A 89 -16.21 -5.09 11.09
N TRP A 90 -16.88 -4.75 9.99
CA TRP A 90 -16.99 -3.38 9.49
C TRP A 90 -17.78 -2.45 10.41
N ASN A 91 -18.70 -2.99 11.18
CA ASN A 91 -19.53 -2.23 12.13
C ASN A 91 -18.83 -1.98 13.49
N LYS A 92 -17.62 -2.52 13.70
CA LYS A 92 -16.84 -2.31 14.93
C LYS A 92 -16.07 -0.99 14.87
N GLY A 93 -16.54 0.02 15.56
CA GLY A 93 -15.93 1.38 15.55
C GLY A 93 -14.52 1.48 16.13
N TYR A 94 -13.96 0.40 16.70
CA TYR A 94 -12.62 0.39 17.30
C TYR A 94 -11.55 -0.28 16.43
N VAL A 95 -11.90 -0.82 15.26
CA VAL A 95 -10.93 -1.46 14.35
C VAL A 95 -10.01 -0.39 13.77
N ARG A 96 -8.71 -0.55 13.99
CA ARG A 96 -7.67 0.39 13.56
C ARG A 96 -6.55 -0.29 12.78
N CYS A 97 -6.66 -1.57 12.53
CA CYS A 97 -5.70 -2.34 11.76
C CYS A 97 -6.45 -3.25 10.78
N LEU A 98 -6.03 -3.24 9.53
CA LEU A 98 -6.63 -4.07 8.48
C LEU A 98 -5.63 -4.43 7.39
N GLY A 99 -5.89 -5.53 6.70
CA GLY A 99 -5.16 -5.94 5.51
C GLY A 99 -6.04 -5.86 4.26
N LEU A 100 -5.42 -5.55 3.14
CA LEU A 100 -6.04 -5.44 1.84
C LEU A 100 -5.25 -6.27 0.83
N ARG A 101 -5.85 -7.32 0.25
CA ARG A 101 -5.26 -8.07 -0.86
C ARG A 101 -5.88 -7.63 -2.18
N LEU A 102 -5.02 -7.29 -3.13
CA LEU A 102 -5.36 -6.95 -4.51
C LEU A 102 -4.83 -8.06 -5.42
N ALA A 103 -5.72 -8.78 -6.11
CA ALA A 103 -5.33 -9.88 -6.97
C ALA A 103 -4.86 -9.36 -8.33
N GLY A 104 -3.57 -9.55 -8.63
CA GLY A 104 -2.96 -9.08 -9.87
C GLY A 104 -3.27 -9.96 -11.09
N ASP A 105 -3.65 -11.21 -10.87
CA ASP A 105 -4.16 -12.13 -11.90
C ASP A 105 -5.63 -11.88 -12.25
N ALA A 106 -6.32 -11.04 -11.47
CA ALA A 106 -7.72 -10.66 -11.63
C ALA A 106 -7.96 -9.38 -12.44
N ILE A 107 -6.95 -8.84 -13.10
CA ILE A 107 -7.09 -7.66 -13.94
C ILE A 107 -7.76 -8.07 -15.24
N GLU A 108 -9.07 -7.81 -15.37
CA GLU A 108 -9.86 -8.13 -16.57
C GLU A 108 -9.66 -7.11 -17.72
N GLU A 109 -8.56 -6.39 -17.69
CA GLU A 109 -8.24 -5.37 -18.68
C GLU A 109 -7.26 -5.91 -19.72
N LYS A 110 -7.30 -5.31 -20.91
CA LYS A 110 -6.38 -5.61 -22.00
C LYS A 110 -5.48 -4.42 -22.28
N ASP A 111 -4.25 -4.69 -22.68
CA ASP A 111 -3.32 -3.68 -23.18
C ASP A 111 -3.73 -3.18 -24.57
N GLU A 112 -2.99 -2.22 -25.11
CA GLU A 112 -3.22 -1.65 -26.43
C GLU A 112 -3.12 -2.68 -27.57
N LYS A 113 -2.47 -3.82 -27.33
CA LYS A 113 -2.34 -4.94 -28.26
C LYS A 113 -3.41 -6.02 -28.07
N GLY A 114 -4.39 -5.77 -27.20
CA GLY A 114 -5.47 -6.70 -26.89
C GLY A 114 -5.09 -7.87 -25.97
N ARG A 115 -3.88 -7.87 -25.38
CA ARG A 115 -3.40 -8.93 -24.49
C ARG A 115 -3.89 -8.65 -23.07
N ARG A 116 -4.27 -9.70 -22.36
CA ARG A 116 -4.68 -9.59 -20.94
C ARG A 116 -3.54 -9.03 -20.10
N ILE A 117 -3.86 -8.03 -19.28
CA ILE A 117 -2.92 -7.49 -18.29
C ILE A 117 -2.92 -8.41 -17.09
N ILE A 118 -1.74 -8.90 -16.73
CA ILE A 118 -1.49 -9.72 -15.53
C ILE A 118 -0.41 -9.02 -14.73
N GLY A 119 -0.56 -8.97 -13.42
CA GLY A 119 0.41 -8.38 -12.50
C GLY A 119 0.55 -9.20 -11.23
N ASP A 120 1.37 -8.72 -10.33
CA ASP A 120 1.56 -9.33 -9.02
C ASP A 120 0.31 -9.13 -8.15
N THR A 121 0.02 -10.14 -7.32
CA THR A 121 -0.93 -10.00 -6.22
C THR A 121 -0.23 -9.29 -5.07
N LEU A 122 -0.83 -8.21 -4.58
CA LEU A 122 -0.32 -7.41 -3.49
C LEU A 122 -1.14 -7.60 -2.22
N LEU A 123 -0.45 -7.55 -1.08
CA LEU A 123 -1.05 -7.44 0.25
C LEU A 123 -0.56 -6.13 0.88
N ILE A 124 -1.49 -5.28 1.29
CA ILE A 124 -1.23 -4.02 1.96
C ILE A 124 -1.75 -4.14 3.38
N LEU A 125 -0.89 -3.98 4.37
CA LEU A 125 -1.25 -3.98 5.78
C LEU A 125 -1.19 -2.56 6.31
N LEU A 126 -2.24 -2.16 7.04
CA LEU A 126 -2.38 -0.82 7.60
C LEU A 126 -2.61 -0.91 9.10
N ASN A 127 -1.81 -0.21 9.86
CA ASN A 127 -1.98 -0.04 11.30
C ASN A 127 -2.15 1.47 11.63
N ALA A 128 -3.37 1.90 11.89
CA ALA A 128 -3.68 3.25 12.36
C ALA A 128 -3.66 3.36 13.90
N HIS A 129 -3.35 2.27 14.62
CA HIS A 129 -3.23 2.28 16.08
C HIS A 129 -1.96 2.99 16.53
N HIS A 130 -1.92 3.46 17.76
CA HIS A 130 -0.75 4.11 18.36
C HIS A 130 0.28 3.12 18.90
N GLU A 131 -0.01 1.83 18.88
CA GLU A 131 0.87 0.74 19.30
C GLU A 131 1.12 -0.22 18.15
N ALA A 132 2.22 -0.95 18.19
CA ALA A 132 2.48 -2.05 17.30
C ALA A 132 1.50 -3.20 17.55
N LEU A 133 1.01 -3.82 16.46
CA LEU A 133 0.04 -4.92 16.54
C LEU A 133 0.53 -6.13 15.76
N PRO A 134 0.36 -7.35 16.30
CA PRO A 134 0.62 -8.57 15.55
C PRO A 134 -0.42 -8.72 14.42
N PHE A 135 0.07 -8.97 13.22
CA PHE A 135 -0.75 -9.29 12.07
C PHE A 135 -0.37 -10.67 11.54
N ILE A 136 -1.36 -11.55 11.42
CA ILE A 136 -1.15 -12.90 10.86
C ILE A 136 -1.29 -12.80 9.34
N MET A 137 -0.25 -13.23 8.64
CA MET A 137 -0.23 -13.21 7.17
C MET A 137 -1.35 -14.11 6.62
N PRO A 138 -2.22 -13.59 5.75
CA PRO A 138 -3.32 -14.38 5.23
C PRO A 138 -2.80 -15.58 4.45
N ALA A 139 -3.46 -16.73 4.65
CA ALA A 139 -3.15 -17.93 3.90
C ALA A 139 -3.51 -17.74 2.41
N HIS A 140 -2.69 -18.30 1.55
CA HIS A 140 -2.91 -18.39 0.13
C HIS A 140 -2.64 -19.85 -0.30
N LYS A 141 -2.43 -20.12 -1.58
CA LYS A 141 -2.11 -21.48 -2.05
C LYS A 141 -0.85 -22.02 -1.36
N ARG A 142 -0.77 -23.34 -1.19
CA ARG A 142 0.37 -24.01 -0.56
C ARG A 142 1.68 -23.68 -1.30
N GLY A 143 2.73 -23.36 -0.55
CA GLY A 143 4.06 -23.04 -1.07
C GLY A 143 4.29 -21.55 -1.42
N VAL A 144 3.26 -20.74 -1.47
CA VAL A 144 3.32 -19.33 -1.78
C VAL A 144 3.83 -18.51 -0.59
N ARG A 145 4.59 -17.46 -0.84
CA ARG A 145 5.19 -16.59 0.17
C ARG A 145 4.93 -15.12 -0.12
N TRP A 146 4.93 -14.32 0.92
CA TRP A 146 4.84 -12.88 0.85
C TRP A 146 6.24 -12.26 0.95
N GLU A 147 6.62 -11.49 -0.06
CA GLU A 147 7.86 -10.73 -0.11
C GLU A 147 7.56 -9.27 0.22
N PRO A 148 8.23 -8.66 1.23
CA PRO A 148 8.05 -7.26 1.52
C PRO A 148 8.63 -6.37 0.42
N LEU A 149 7.84 -5.42 -0.07
CA LEU A 149 8.23 -4.43 -1.08
C LEU A 149 8.48 -3.05 -0.46
N LEU A 150 7.65 -2.68 0.51
CA LEU A 150 7.67 -1.36 1.14
C LEU A 150 7.21 -1.47 2.60
N GLU A 151 7.88 -0.72 3.47
CA GLU A 151 7.44 -0.46 4.84
C GLU A 151 7.64 1.03 5.12
N THR A 152 6.70 1.67 5.82
CA THR A 152 6.78 3.10 6.15
C THR A 152 7.63 3.39 7.38
N VAL A 153 7.96 2.36 8.17
CA VAL A 153 8.91 2.46 9.27
C VAL A 153 10.26 1.95 8.79
N ALA A 154 11.30 2.74 8.99
CA ALA A 154 12.65 2.34 8.67
C ALA A 154 13.06 1.14 9.54
N LYS A 155 13.42 0.03 8.92
CA LYS A 155 14.11 -1.07 9.60
C LYS A 155 15.57 -0.73 9.78
N GLU A 156 16.19 -1.32 10.81
CA GLU A 156 17.64 -1.27 11.00
C GLU A 156 18.35 -1.67 9.71
N GLU A 157 19.32 -0.84 9.29
CA GLU A 157 20.14 -1.11 8.11
C GLU A 157 20.83 -2.47 8.25
N GLY A 158 20.69 -3.32 7.23
CA GLY A 158 21.44 -4.57 7.13
C GLY A 158 20.64 -5.87 7.28
N LYS A 159 19.37 -5.83 7.63
CA LYS A 159 18.53 -7.03 7.71
C LYS A 159 17.66 -7.15 6.44
N ALA A 160 18.03 -8.07 5.55
CA ALA A 160 17.17 -8.40 4.41
C ALA A 160 15.77 -8.81 4.95
N PRO A 161 14.69 -8.24 4.44
CA PRO A 161 13.36 -8.61 4.87
C PRO A 161 13.11 -10.09 4.53
N GLY A 162 12.72 -10.88 5.55
CA GLY A 162 12.41 -12.29 5.37
C GLY A 162 11.15 -12.50 4.52
N LEU A 163 11.05 -13.64 3.86
CA LEU A 163 9.82 -14.07 3.22
C LEU A 163 8.85 -14.64 4.26
N PHE A 164 7.59 -14.23 4.21
CA PHE A 164 6.54 -14.71 5.11
C PHE A 164 5.67 -15.77 4.44
N LYS A 165 5.26 -16.77 5.21
CA LYS A 165 4.25 -17.75 4.79
C LYS A 165 2.88 -17.35 5.33
N GLY A 166 1.81 -17.89 4.75
CA GLY A 166 0.50 -17.81 5.38
C GLY A 166 0.53 -18.42 6.79
N GLY A 167 0.00 -17.70 7.76
CA GLY A 167 0.03 -18.05 9.18
C GLY A 167 1.21 -17.47 9.96
N ASP A 168 2.24 -16.96 9.31
CA ASP A 168 3.34 -16.26 10.01
C ASP A 168 2.82 -14.97 10.65
N SER A 169 3.36 -14.62 11.81
CA SER A 169 3.04 -13.36 12.49
C SER A 169 4.06 -12.29 12.13
N LEU A 170 3.57 -11.13 11.71
CA LEU A 170 4.33 -9.90 11.53
C LEU A 170 3.91 -8.91 12.62
N ASN A 171 4.87 -8.35 13.34
CA ASN A 171 4.60 -7.21 14.22
C ASN A 171 4.56 -5.94 13.35
N LEU A 172 3.35 -5.42 13.09
CA LEU A 172 3.14 -4.22 12.28
C LEU A 172 3.23 -3.00 13.19
N GLU A 173 4.24 -2.17 12.97
CA GLU A 173 4.53 -1.02 13.81
C GLU A 173 3.37 -0.02 13.92
N ALA A 174 3.38 0.80 14.96
CA ALA A 174 2.38 1.84 15.19
C ALA A 174 2.32 2.82 14.02
N ARG A 175 1.12 3.24 13.62
CA ARG A 175 0.89 4.25 12.56
C ARG A 175 1.70 3.96 11.30
N SER A 176 1.71 2.70 10.88
CA SER A 176 2.53 2.24 9.77
C SER A 176 1.72 1.50 8.70
N LEU A 177 2.37 1.34 7.56
CA LEU A 177 1.88 0.58 6.43
C LEU A 177 3.01 -0.31 5.91
N ALA A 178 2.66 -1.54 5.51
CA ALA A 178 3.57 -2.45 4.82
C ALA A 178 2.91 -3.00 3.56
N VAL A 179 3.69 -3.14 2.49
CA VAL A 179 3.25 -3.71 1.21
C VAL A 179 4.07 -4.95 0.91
N PHE A 180 3.40 -6.02 0.54
CA PHE A 180 4.00 -7.29 0.18
C PHE A 180 3.55 -7.71 -1.21
N ARG A 181 4.41 -8.45 -1.88
CA ARG A 181 4.12 -9.16 -3.13
C ARG A 181 4.01 -10.65 -2.88
N LEU A 182 3.08 -11.30 -3.55
CA LEU A 182 2.93 -12.74 -3.53
C LEU A 182 3.95 -13.37 -4.49
N LEU A 183 4.79 -14.26 -3.98
CA LEU A 183 5.70 -15.10 -4.76
C LEU A 183 5.11 -16.51 -4.89
N ALA A 184 5.07 -17.02 -6.13
CA ALA A 184 4.63 -18.38 -6.45
C ALA A 184 5.79 -19.38 -6.30
#